data_e61554ce1d815cbd7dbdf7c8d019b0c3
#
_entry.id   e61554ce1d815cbd7dbdf7c8d019b0c3
#
_cell.length_a   1.000
_cell.length_b   1.000
_cell.length_c   1.000
_cell.angle_alpha   90.00
_cell.angle_beta   90.00
_cell.angle_gamma   90.00
#
_symmetry.space_group_name_H-M   'P 1'
#
loop_
_entity.id
_entity.type
_entity.pdbx_description
1 polymer ?
#
loop_
_entity_poly.entity_id
_entity_poly.type
_entity_poly.pdbx_seq_one_letter_code
_entity_poly.pdbx_strand_id
1 'polypeptide(L)' 'MDIVIVGTPEFTLGFQLAGISTLYNPEDDEAMVSTLSGLLNNKQVGVVVIDSATQATLPERLRARLSASVSPTVLGIG' A
#
# COMPACT_ATOMS: atom_id res chain seq x y z
N MET A 1 -16.09 -1.52 -1.49
CA MET A 1 -14.81 -1.21 -0.79
C MET A 1 -13.73 -2.15 -1.31
N ASP A 2 -12.65 -1.61 -1.80
CA ASP A 2 -11.56 -2.41 -2.34
C ASP A 2 -10.44 -2.57 -1.31
N ILE A 3 -9.84 -3.77 -1.30
CA ILE A 3 -8.66 -4.06 -0.51
C ILE A 3 -7.49 -4.12 -1.49
N VAL A 4 -6.47 -3.31 -1.24
CA VAL A 4 -5.31 -3.19 -2.13
C VAL A 4 -4.05 -3.57 -1.36
N ILE A 5 -3.22 -4.39 -1.98
CA ILE A 5 -1.95 -4.83 -1.39
C ILE A 5 -0.81 -4.17 -2.16
N VAL A 6 0.13 -3.56 -1.45
CA VAL A 6 1.28 -2.87 -2.05
C VAL A 6 2.56 -3.40 -1.42
N GLY A 7 3.51 -3.81 -2.24
CA GLY A 7 4.80 -4.29 -1.76
C GLY A 7 5.59 -5.01 -2.83
N THR A 8 6.60 -5.75 -2.39
CA THR A 8 7.39 -6.57 -3.30
C THR A 8 6.56 -7.72 -3.85
N PRO A 9 6.97 -8.32 -4.99
CA PRO A 9 6.26 -9.49 -5.52
C PRO A 9 6.15 -10.64 -4.51
N GLU A 10 7.16 -10.84 -3.68
CA GLU A 10 7.12 -11.87 -2.64
C GLU A 10 6.03 -11.59 -1.62
N PHE A 11 5.91 -10.32 -1.20
CA PHE A 11 4.90 -9.91 -0.24
C PHE A 11 3.49 -10.09 -0.80
N THR A 12 3.26 -9.61 -2.03
CA THR A 12 1.92 -9.64 -2.64
C THR A 12 1.50 -11.05 -3.05
N LEU A 13 2.46 -11.94 -3.33
CA LEU A 13 2.14 -13.32 -3.73
C LEU A 13 1.30 -14.04 -2.69
N GLY A 14 1.63 -13.88 -1.40
CA GLY A 14 0.87 -14.51 -0.34
C GLY A 14 -0.59 -14.11 -0.35
N PHE A 15 -0.86 -12.83 -0.59
CA PHE A 15 -2.23 -12.30 -0.66
C PHE A 15 -2.93 -12.76 -1.93
N GLN A 16 -2.20 -12.84 -3.03
CA GLN A 16 -2.74 -13.34 -4.29
C GLN A 16 -3.21 -14.78 -4.13
N LEU A 17 -2.42 -15.61 -3.47
CA LEU A 17 -2.79 -17.00 -3.21
C LEU A 17 -4.01 -17.11 -2.30
N ALA A 18 -4.25 -16.10 -1.47
CA ALA A 18 -5.44 -16.05 -0.61
C ALA A 18 -6.67 -15.48 -1.35
N GLY A 19 -6.55 -15.14 -2.62
CA GLY A 19 -7.70 -14.70 -3.41
C GLY A 19 -7.81 -13.19 -3.61
N ILE A 20 -6.84 -12.39 -3.13
CA ILE A 20 -6.84 -10.95 -3.34
C ILE A 20 -6.15 -10.64 -4.65
N SER A 21 -6.82 -9.90 -5.54
CA SER A 21 -6.35 -9.68 -6.89
C SER A 21 -5.87 -8.25 -7.18
N THR A 22 -6.14 -7.29 -6.30
CA THR A 22 -5.71 -5.91 -6.51
C THR A 22 -4.37 -5.70 -5.83
N LEU A 23 -3.30 -5.89 -6.59
CA LEU A 23 -1.92 -5.91 -6.10
C LEU A 23 -1.07 -4.93 -6.89
N TYR A 24 -0.17 -4.22 -6.20
CA TYR A 24 0.78 -3.31 -6.83
C TYR A 24 2.20 -3.63 -6.37
N ASN A 25 3.11 -3.71 -7.34
CA ASN A 25 4.53 -3.97 -7.09
C ASN A 25 5.37 -2.83 -7.69
N PRO A 26 5.36 -1.62 -7.08
CA PRO A 26 6.15 -0.51 -7.61
C PRO A 26 7.64 -0.87 -7.64
N GLU A 27 8.32 -0.55 -8.74
CA GLU A 27 9.69 -0.99 -8.97
C GLU A 27 10.75 -0.11 -8.31
N ASP A 28 10.41 1.15 -8.03
CA ASP A 28 11.33 2.09 -7.42
C ASP A 28 10.60 3.02 -6.44
N ASP A 29 11.36 3.88 -5.76
CA ASP A 29 10.80 4.76 -4.75
C ASP A 29 9.81 5.77 -5.35
N GLU A 30 10.11 6.28 -6.55
CA GLU A 30 9.23 7.23 -7.22
C GLU A 30 7.89 6.58 -7.57
N ALA A 31 7.93 5.37 -8.12
CA ALA A 31 6.73 4.62 -8.44
C ALA A 31 5.92 4.29 -7.18
N MET A 32 6.61 3.97 -6.09
CA MET A 32 5.98 3.67 -4.81
C MET A 32 5.22 4.89 -4.28
N VAL A 33 5.87 6.06 -4.28
CA VAL A 33 5.25 7.31 -3.83
C VAL A 33 4.03 7.64 -4.68
N SER A 34 4.15 7.52 -5.99
CA SER A 34 3.06 7.80 -6.93
C SER A 34 1.87 6.86 -6.70
N THR A 35 2.15 5.56 -6.55
CA THR A 35 1.11 4.55 -6.32
C THR A 35 0.36 4.83 -5.01
N LEU A 36 1.09 5.02 -3.92
CA LEU A 36 0.47 5.24 -2.62
C LEU A 36 -0.31 6.56 -2.57
N SER A 37 0.22 7.61 -3.17
CA SER A 37 -0.48 8.90 -3.23
C SER A 37 -1.79 8.78 -4.00
N GLY A 38 -1.79 8.02 -5.10
CA GLY A 38 -3.02 7.78 -5.86
C GLY A 38 -4.05 6.97 -5.07
N LEU A 39 -3.59 5.97 -4.33
CA LEU A 39 -4.48 5.15 -3.51
C LEU A 39 -5.11 5.95 -2.37
N LEU A 40 -4.34 6.84 -1.73
CA LEU A 40 -4.86 7.70 -0.67
C LEU A 40 -5.97 8.63 -1.15
N ASN A 41 -5.96 8.99 -2.43
CA ASN A 41 -6.96 9.87 -3.03
C ASN A 41 -8.11 9.11 -3.69
N ASN A 42 -8.06 7.78 -3.71
CA ASN A 42 -9.08 6.96 -4.35
C ASN A 42 -10.15 6.55 -3.33
N LYS A 43 -11.34 7.10 -3.46
CA LYS A 43 -12.44 6.84 -2.52
C LYS A 43 -13.01 5.44 -2.60
N GLN A 44 -12.71 4.69 -3.65
CA GLN A 44 -13.14 3.30 -3.80
C GLN A 44 -12.30 2.34 -2.97
N VAL A 45 -11.10 2.76 -2.60
CA VAL A 45 -10.20 1.94 -1.81
C VAL A 45 -10.55 2.08 -0.33
N GLY A 46 -10.84 0.94 0.30
CA GLY A 46 -11.18 0.92 1.72
C GLY A 46 -10.01 0.58 2.62
N VAL A 47 -9.14 -0.30 2.16
CA VAL A 47 -7.97 -0.77 2.93
C VAL A 47 -6.75 -0.87 2.01
N VAL A 48 -5.63 -0.34 2.47
CA VAL A 48 -4.33 -0.51 1.83
C VAL A 48 -3.44 -1.30 2.78
N VAL A 49 -2.95 -2.45 2.33
CA VAL A 49 -2.00 -3.26 3.10
C VAL A 49 -0.63 -3.07 2.48
N ILE A 50 0.35 -2.69 3.28
CA ILE A 50 1.70 -2.43 2.82
C ILE A 50 2.70 -3.22 3.66
N ASP A 51 3.77 -3.68 3.01
CA ASP A 51 4.90 -4.30 3.68
C ASP A 51 5.55 -3.27 4.60
N SER A 52 5.66 -3.57 5.89
CA SER A 52 6.19 -2.63 6.87
C SER A 52 7.66 -2.26 6.60
N ALA A 53 8.44 -3.16 6.04
CA ALA A 53 9.83 -2.85 5.66
C ALA A 53 9.85 -1.80 4.54
N THR A 54 8.95 -1.90 3.57
CA THR A 54 8.80 -0.89 2.51
C THR A 54 8.31 0.43 3.10
N GLN A 55 7.33 0.37 3.99
CA GLN A 55 6.77 1.56 4.63
C GLN A 55 7.85 2.37 5.35
N ALA A 56 8.80 1.69 5.99
CA ALA A 56 9.87 2.34 6.73
C ALA A 56 10.82 3.15 5.82
N THR A 57 10.88 2.84 4.53
CA THR A 57 11.76 3.54 3.58
C THR A 57 11.10 4.74 2.93
N LEU A 58 9.83 4.96 3.15
CA LEU A 58 9.09 6.05 2.50
C LEU A 58 9.47 7.42 3.07
N PRO A 59 9.29 8.50 2.27
CA PRO A 59 9.47 9.86 2.80
C PRO A 59 8.59 10.10 4.02
N GLU A 60 9.12 10.85 4.98
CA GLU A 60 8.41 11.10 6.24
C GLU A 60 7.03 11.70 6.02
N ARG A 61 6.90 12.63 5.07
CA ARG A 61 5.61 13.26 4.77
C ARG A 61 4.58 12.24 4.32
N LEU A 62 4.98 11.31 3.46
CA LEU A 62 4.08 10.28 2.98
C LEU A 62 3.72 9.31 4.11
N ARG A 63 4.70 8.92 4.94
CA ARG A 63 4.43 8.06 6.09
C ARG A 63 3.42 8.70 7.04
N ALA A 64 3.54 10.02 7.26
CA ALA A 64 2.59 10.74 8.10
C ALA A 64 1.18 10.72 7.51
N ARG A 65 1.06 10.90 6.18
CA ARG A 65 -0.24 10.81 5.51
C ARG A 65 -0.85 9.42 5.64
N LEU A 66 -0.04 8.38 5.47
CA LEU A 66 -0.51 7.00 5.61
C LEU A 66 -1.00 6.72 7.03
N SER A 67 -0.26 7.18 8.04
CA SER A 67 -0.63 6.97 9.44
C SER A 67 -1.90 7.73 9.81
N ALA A 68 -2.12 8.88 9.22
CA ALA A 68 -3.29 9.72 9.51
C ALA A 68 -4.53 9.33 8.70
N SER A 69 -4.38 8.46 7.70
CA SER A 69 -5.48 8.12 6.81
C SER A 69 -6.52 7.27 7.54
N VAL A 70 -7.77 7.72 7.47
CA VAL A 70 -8.92 6.99 7.99
C VAL A 70 -9.61 6.23 6.86
N SER A 71 -9.65 6.82 5.68
CA SER A 71 -10.23 6.21 4.48
C SER A 71 -9.34 6.56 3.28
N PRO A 72 -8.61 5.61 2.76
CA PRO A 72 -8.52 4.20 3.16
C PRO A 72 -7.79 3.99 4.48
N THR A 73 -8.11 2.90 5.16
CA THR A 73 -7.33 2.46 6.31
C THR A 73 -6.03 1.83 5.82
N VAL A 74 -4.91 2.23 6.39
CA VAL A 74 -3.60 1.73 5.98
C VAL A 74 -3.05 0.80 7.05
N LEU A 75 -2.69 -0.42 6.67
CA LEU A 75 -2.14 -1.43 7.56
C LEU A 75 -0.72 -1.81 7.12
N GLY A 76 0.25 -1.68 8.04
CA GLY A 76 1.61 -2.17 7.80
C GLY A 76 1.75 -3.56 8.39
N ILE A 77 2.24 -4.51 7.59
CA ILE A 77 2.40 -5.91 7.99
C ILE A 77 3.84 -6.36 7.69
N GLY A 78 4.41 -7.14 8.59
CA GLY A 78 5.73 -7.70 8.33
C GLY A 78 6.61 -7.86 9.50
#